data_76e4945f46293fc98bbae774a388432c
#
_entry.id   76e4945f46293fc98bbae774a388432c
#
_cell.length_a   1.000
_cell.length_b   1.000
_cell.length_c   1.000
_cell.angle_alpha   90.00
_cell.angle_beta   90.00
_cell.angle_gamma   90.00
#
_symmetry.space_group_name_H-M   'P 1'
#
loop_
_entity.id
_entity.type
_entity.pdbx_description
1 polymer ?
#
loop_
_entity_poly.entity_id
_entity_poly.type
_entity_poly.pdbx_seq_one_letter_code
_entity_poly.pdbx_strand_id
1 'polypeptide(L)'
;MSQTSAGDTSPPKFLLGAIVATPNALNKIPNDEILNALSRHERGDWGTLDPEDVEANEQALLKGGRLFSSYRSIQDVKFWIITEWHRRITTVLLPEDY
;
A
#
# COMPACT_ATOMS: atom_id res chain seq x y z
N MET A 1 25.53 -5.43 8.85
CA MET A 1 25.01 -5.57 8.79
C MET A 1 24.10 -5.76 8.65
N SER A 2 23.91 -5.73 8.37
CA SER A 2 23.19 -5.96 8.26
C SER A 2 22.23 -6.16 7.91
N GLN A 3 21.89 -6.22 7.52
CA GLN A 3 21.07 -6.40 7.27
C GLN A 3 20.22 -6.77 7.05
N THR A 4 20.14 -6.68 6.93
CA THR A 4 19.35 -6.98 6.71
C THR A 4 18.58 -7.45 6.44
N SER A 5 18.89 -7.15 6.53
CA SER A 5 18.07 -7.68 6.42
C SER A 5 17.34 -8.28 5.83
N ALA A 6 17.37 -8.66 5.87
CA ALA A 6 16.33 -9.58 5.51
C ALA A 6 15.16 -8.92 4.80
N GLY A 7 15.16 -7.68 4.72
CA GLY A 7 14.07 -6.96 4.06
C GLY A 7 14.13 -7.13 2.56
N ASP A 8 12.99 -6.92 1.91
CA ASP A 8 12.92 -6.88 0.46
C ASP A 8 13.69 -5.66 -0.03
N THR A 9 14.72 -5.88 -0.85
CA THR A 9 15.56 -4.82 -1.38
C THR A 9 15.24 -4.49 -2.83
N SER A 10 14.17 -5.05 -3.39
CA SER A 10 13.81 -4.73 -4.77
C SER A 10 13.38 -3.26 -4.86
N PRO A 11 13.63 -2.61 -6.01
CA PRO A 11 13.26 -1.21 -6.16
C PRO A 11 11.76 -1.04 -6.24
N PRO A 12 11.24 0.15 -5.92
CA PRO A 12 9.83 0.44 -6.11
C PRO A 12 9.43 0.30 -7.57
N LYS A 13 8.20 -0.12 -7.80
CA LYS A 13 7.66 -0.28 -9.15
C LYS A 13 6.96 0.99 -9.63
N PHE A 14 6.68 1.92 -8.74
CA PHE A 14 6.02 3.17 -9.08
C PHE A 14 6.28 4.18 -7.97
N LEU A 15 5.94 5.45 -8.23
CA LEU A 15 6.10 6.52 -7.24
C LEU A 15 4.84 6.63 -6.39
N LEU A 16 5.01 6.86 -5.10
CA LEU A 16 3.89 7.07 -4.19
C LEU A 16 3.35 8.49 -4.23
N GLY A 17 4.21 9.46 -4.57
CA GLY A 17 3.83 10.86 -4.51
C GLY A 17 3.64 11.31 -3.08
N ALA A 18 2.75 12.27 -2.85
CA ALA A 18 2.42 12.73 -1.51
C ALA A 18 1.65 11.63 -0.79
N ILE A 19 1.99 11.39 0.46
CA ILE A 19 1.34 10.35 1.25
C ILE A 19 0.40 11.02 2.25
N VAL A 20 -0.85 10.63 2.24
CA VAL A 20 -1.87 11.12 3.17
C VAL A 20 -2.53 9.92 3.85
N ALA A 21 -3.04 10.15 5.04
CA ALA A 21 -3.72 9.11 5.80
C ALA A 21 -4.94 9.71 6.48
N THR A 22 -6.03 8.94 6.51
CA THR A 22 -7.23 9.40 7.20
C THR A 22 -6.99 9.43 8.71
N PRO A 23 -7.73 10.27 9.45
CA PRO A 23 -7.63 10.24 10.91
C PRO A 23 -7.93 8.87 11.50
N ASN A 24 -8.88 8.14 10.95
CA ASN A 24 -9.19 6.79 11.42
C ASN A 24 -8.01 5.85 11.24
N ALA A 25 -7.35 5.91 10.08
CA ALA A 25 -6.18 5.06 9.84
C ALA A 25 -5.07 5.41 10.82
N LEU A 26 -4.81 6.70 11.03
CA LEU A 26 -3.77 7.14 11.98
C LEU A 26 -4.08 6.70 13.41
N ASN A 27 -5.36 6.68 13.79
CA ASN A 27 -5.75 6.27 15.13
C ASN A 27 -5.66 4.77 15.36
N LYS A 28 -5.91 3.97 14.33
CA LYS A 28 -6.07 2.53 14.50
C LYS A 28 -4.88 1.70 14.05
N ILE A 29 -4.02 2.26 13.18
CA ILE A 29 -2.88 1.52 12.64
C ILE A 29 -1.59 2.16 13.16
N PRO A 30 -0.72 1.39 13.82
CA PRO A 30 0.57 1.92 14.27
C PRO A 30 1.39 2.46 13.09
N ASN A 31 2.12 3.55 13.33
CA ASN A 31 2.89 4.20 12.26
C ASN A 31 3.91 3.27 11.59
N ASP A 32 4.57 2.43 12.36
CA ASP A 32 5.55 1.50 11.78
C ASP A 32 4.89 0.50 10.85
N GLU A 33 3.66 0.09 11.15
CA GLU A 33 2.93 -0.81 10.26
C GLU A 33 2.49 -0.09 9.00
N ILE A 34 2.10 1.18 9.10
CA ILE A 34 1.76 1.98 7.91
C ILE A 34 2.99 2.11 7.01
N LEU A 35 4.14 2.44 7.57
CA LEU A 35 5.37 2.60 6.80
C LEU A 35 5.78 1.29 6.13
N ASN A 36 5.66 0.17 6.86
CA ASN A 36 5.96 -1.12 6.29
C ASN A 36 5.01 -1.47 5.13
N ALA A 37 3.72 -1.17 5.31
CA ALA A 37 2.73 -1.43 4.28
C ALA A 37 2.96 -0.58 3.04
N LEU A 38 3.33 0.69 3.21
CA LEU A 38 3.66 1.56 2.08
C LEU A 38 4.86 1.01 1.30
N SER A 39 5.86 0.48 2.01
CA SER A 39 7.02 -0.14 1.38
C SER A 39 6.63 -1.38 0.57
N ARG A 40 5.71 -2.19 1.11
CA ARG A 40 5.21 -3.36 0.39
C ARG A 40 4.41 -2.94 -0.84
N HIS A 41 3.55 -1.94 -0.68
CA HIS A 41 2.69 -1.45 -1.76
C HIS A 41 3.52 -0.98 -2.96
N GLU A 42 4.54 -0.16 -2.73
CA GLU A 42 5.35 0.38 -3.83
C GLU A 42 6.17 -0.70 -4.54
N ARG A 43 6.37 -1.85 -3.92
CA ARG A 43 7.07 -2.98 -4.54
C ARG A 43 6.13 -3.98 -5.20
N GLY A 44 4.84 -3.71 -5.21
CA GLY A 44 3.87 -4.59 -5.84
C GLY A 44 3.43 -5.75 -4.96
N ASP A 45 3.63 -5.65 -3.66
CA ASP A 45 3.08 -6.62 -2.70
C ASP A 45 1.75 -6.07 -2.22
N TRP A 46 0.69 -6.50 -2.89
CA TRP A 46 -0.64 -5.91 -2.72
C TRP A 46 -1.40 -6.40 -1.48
N GLY A 47 -0.79 -7.26 -0.68
CA GLY A 47 -1.43 -7.77 0.53
C GLY A 47 -2.46 -8.84 0.22
N THR A 48 -3.63 -8.73 0.86
CA THR A 48 -4.67 -9.76 0.77
C THR A 48 -5.75 -9.35 -0.22
N LEU A 49 -5.39 -9.34 -1.51
CA LEU A 49 -6.34 -9.04 -2.58
C LEU A 49 -6.80 -10.32 -3.26
N ASP A 50 -8.00 -10.26 -3.83
CA ASP A 50 -8.47 -11.31 -4.72
C ASP A 50 -7.63 -11.32 -6.01
N PRO A 51 -7.52 -12.48 -6.68
CA PRO A 51 -6.76 -12.55 -7.92
C PRO A 51 -7.18 -11.54 -8.98
N GLU A 52 -8.47 -11.22 -9.05
CA GLU A 52 -8.97 -10.22 -10.02
C GLU A 52 -8.40 -8.83 -9.72
N ASP A 53 -8.33 -8.47 -8.45
CA ASP A 53 -7.78 -7.17 -8.06
C ASP A 53 -6.27 -7.12 -8.26
N VAL A 54 -5.58 -8.25 -8.02
CA VAL A 54 -4.15 -8.34 -8.31
C VAL A 54 -3.90 -8.12 -9.80
N GLU A 55 -4.69 -8.76 -10.64
CA GLU A 55 -4.54 -8.60 -12.09
C GLU A 55 -4.82 -7.16 -12.51
N ALA A 56 -5.83 -6.52 -11.91
CA ALA A 56 -6.13 -5.12 -12.21
C ALA A 56 -4.94 -4.22 -11.88
N ASN A 57 -4.28 -4.47 -10.75
CA ASN A 57 -3.07 -3.74 -10.37
C ASN A 57 -1.94 -3.95 -11.37
N GLU A 58 -1.73 -5.20 -11.81
CA GLU A 58 -0.65 -5.50 -12.75
C GLU A 58 -0.89 -4.78 -14.08
N GLN A 59 -2.15 -4.75 -14.54
CA GLN A 59 -2.49 -3.99 -15.74
C GLN A 59 -2.30 -2.49 -15.53
N ALA A 60 -2.66 -1.98 -14.34
CA ALA A 60 -2.50 -0.56 -14.01
C ALA A 60 -1.03 -0.15 -13.99
N LEU A 61 -0.13 -1.03 -13.59
CA LEU A 61 1.31 -0.76 -13.65
C LEU A 61 1.78 -0.57 -15.09
N LEU A 62 1.22 -1.32 -16.02
CA LEU A 62 1.61 -1.28 -17.43
C LEU A 62 0.93 -0.15 -18.19
N LYS A 63 -0.34 0.09 -17.91
CA LYS A 63 -1.16 0.98 -18.75
C LYS A 63 -1.57 2.27 -18.05
N GLY A 64 -1.23 2.41 -16.78
CA GLY A 64 -1.74 3.50 -15.97
C GLY A 64 -3.07 3.12 -15.34
N GLY A 65 -3.35 3.72 -14.20
CA GLY A 65 -4.56 3.43 -13.46
C GLY A 65 -4.29 3.43 -11.99
N ARG A 66 -5.36 3.40 -11.21
CA ARG A 66 -5.26 3.39 -9.76
C ARG A 66 -4.71 2.05 -9.27
N LEU A 67 -3.86 2.11 -8.25
CA LEU A 67 -3.29 0.93 -7.60
C LEU A 67 -3.86 0.81 -6.20
N PHE A 68 -4.15 -0.42 -5.80
CA PHE A 68 -4.89 -0.68 -4.57
C PHE A 68 -4.27 -1.85 -3.82
N SER A 69 -4.02 -1.68 -2.52
CA SER A 69 -3.56 -2.77 -1.65
C SER A 69 -4.45 -2.89 -0.43
N SER A 70 -4.55 -4.09 0.10
CA SER A 70 -5.31 -4.36 1.31
C SER A 70 -4.43 -5.13 2.28
N TYR A 71 -4.30 -4.61 3.50
CA TYR A 71 -3.46 -5.22 4.54
C TYR A 71 -4.24 -5.36 5.84
N ARG A 72 -3.69 -6.12 6.76
CA ARG A 72 -4.21 -6.21 8.13
C ARG A 72 -3.10 -5.85 9.10
N SER A 73 -3.45 -5.07 10.11
CA SER A 73 -2.51 -4.76 11.18
C SER A 73 -2.34 -5.97 12.09
N ILE A 74 -1.35 -5.89 12.98
CA ILE A 74 -1.11 -6.95 13.95
C ILE A 74 -2.32 -7.15 14.87
N GLN A 75 -3.15 -6.11 15.03
CA GLN A 75 -4.39 -6.19 15.80
C GLN A 75 -5.59 -6.57 14.95
N ASP A 76 -5.33 -7.04 13.73
CA ASP A 76 -6.34 -7.53 12.80
C ASP A 76 -7.30 -6.45 12.31
N VAL A 77 -6.82 -5.23 12.22
CA VAL A 77 -7.59 -4.13 11.64
C VAL A 77 -7.24 -4.03 10.17
N LYS A 78 -8.24 -4.17 9.31
CA LYS A 78 -8.03 -4.06 7.86
C LYS A 78 -7.83 -2.60 7.47
N PHE A 79 -6.87 -2.36 6.59
CA PHE A 79 -6.67 -1.02 6.03
C PHE A 79 -6.22 -1.13 4.58
N TRP A 80 -6.44 -0.06 3.84
CA TRP A 80 -6.16 -0.01 2.41
C TRP A 80 -5.12 1.05 2.10
N ILE A 81 -4.39 0.86 1.01
CA ILE A 81 -3.50 1.87 0.45
C ILE A 81 -3.88 2.02 -1.02
N ILE A 82 -4.16 3.25 -1.44
CA ILE A 82 -4.58 3.54 -2.81
C ILE A 82 -3.66 4.61 -3.38
N THR A 83 -3.03 4.32 -4.53
CA THR A 83 -2.26 5.32 -5.27
C THR A 83 -3.05 5.71 -6.51
N GLU A 84 -3.27 7.01 -6.70
CA GLU A 84 -4.06 7.49 -7.83
C GLU A 84 -3.33 7.30 -9.15
N TRP A 85 -4.09 7.35 -10.24
CA TRP A 85 -3.58 7.03 -11.57
C TRP A 85 -2.38 7.90 -11.98
N HIS A 86 -2.33 9.16 -11.52
CA HIS A 86 -1.25 10.08 -11.89
C HIS A 86 -0.01 9.93 -11.00
N ARG A 87 -0.05 9.04 -10.00
CA ARG A 87 1.05 8.75 -9.07
C ARG A 87 1.49 9.95 -8.23
N ARG A 88 0.61 10.92 -8.02
CA ARG A 88 0.94 12.10 -7.22
C ARG A 88 0.46 12.02 -5.80
N ILE A 89 -0.43 11.09 -5.50
CA ILE A 89 -0.99 10.95 -4.17
C ILE A 89 -1.23 9.48 -3.85
N THR A 90 -0.87 9.11 -2.63
CA THR A 90 -1.15 7.78 -2.08
C THR A 90 -1.87 7.98 -0.75
N THR A 91 -3.00 7.32 -0.58
CA THR A 91 -3.85 7.46 0.60
C THR A 91 -3.87 6.17 1.40
N VAL A 92 -3.66 6.30 2.71
CA VAL A 92 -3.83 5.20 3.67
C VAL A 92 -5.16 5.43 4.37
N LEU A 93 -6.04 4.44 4.33
CA LEU A 93 -7.40 4.62 4.84
C LEU A 93 -7.97 3.28 5.32
N LEU A 94 -8.99 3.36 6.15
CA LEU A 94 -9.77 2.18 6.51
C LEU A 94 -10.89 2.00 5.47
N PRO A 95 -11.39 0.76 5.27
CA PRO A 95 -12.48 0.55 4.30
C PRO A 95 -13.69 1.44 4.54
N GLU A 96 -14.02 1.72 5.81
CA GLU A 96 -15.18 2.57 6.13
C GLU A 96 -14.95 4.04 5.80
N ASP A 97 -13.72 4.44 5.53
CA ASP A 97 -13.41 5.82 5.12
C ASP A 97 -13.65 6.05 3.64
N TYR A 98 -13.80 4.97 2.91
CA TYR A 98 -13.93 5.05 1.44
C TYR A 98 -15.36 5.46 1.02
#